data_b7098d2518aab1b23f999123e12a053e
#
_entry.id   b7098d2518aab1b23f999123e12a053e
#
_cell.length_a   1.000
_cell.length_b   1.000
_cell.length_c   1.000
_cell.angle_alpha   90.00
_cell.angle_beta   90.00
_cell.angle_gamma   90.00
#
_symmetry.space_group_name_H-M   'P 1'
#
loop_
_entity.id
_entity.type
_entity.pdbx_description
1 polymer ?
#
loop_
_entity_poly.entity_id
_entity_poly.type
_entity_poly.pdbx_seq_one_letter_code
_entity_poly.pdbx_strand_id
1 'polypeptide(L)'
;IGIAISRGDFPDLDTPVLSFFDVDKTAHVDDQKRAMTLRHLLTMSEGLRWDENVPYTDPNNTFTVMARSLDWVQFTLDQPMAREPGTRFNYNSGASLVLGQIFLQATGIDIEAYTAQYLFQPLGITEYEWKRTPFGLADTQEGLFLSTRDLAKIAYLYLQKGRWNQK
;
A
#
# COMPACT_ATOMS: atom_id res chain seq x y z
N ILE A 1 -4.11 1.25 7.55
CA ILE A 1 -4.13 2.72 7.38
C ILE A 1 -5.37 3.32 8.06
N GLY A 2 -6.61 2.88 7.80
CA GLY A 2 -7.83 3.46 8.39
C GLY A 2 -7.79 3.58 9.92
N ILE A 3 -7.29 2.55 10.63
CA ILE A 3 -7.08 2.61 12.08
C ILE A 3 -6.09 3.71 12.47
N ALA A 4 -4.99 3.83 11.73
CA ALA A 4 -3.97 4.82 12.02
C ALA A 4 -4.49 6.26 11.81
N ILE A 5 -5.30 6.48 10.77
CA ILE A 5 -5.98 7.76 10.54
C ILE A 5 -6.93 8.08 11.71
N SER A 6 -7.77 7.14 12.12
CA SER A 6 -8.73 7.36 13.22
C SER A 6 -8.06 7.63 14.57
N ARG A 7 -6.79 7.23 14.73
CA ARG A 7 -5.96 7.47 15.92
C ARG A 7 -5.13 8.74 15.83
N GLY A 8 -5.06 9.36 14.64
CA GLY A 8 -4.16 10.51 14.39
C GLY A 8 -2.69 10.11 14.19
N ASP A 9 -2.40 8.82 13.98
CA ASP A 9 -1.04 8.30 13.80
C ASP A 9 -0.58 8.38 12.33
N PHE A 10 -1.48 8.69 11.39
CA PHE A 10 -1.20 8.75 9.96
C PHE A 10 -1.66 10.08 9.37
N PRO A 11 -0.95 10.65 8.38
CA PRO A 11 -1.25 11.95 7.81
C PRO A 11 -2.59 12.01 7.07
N ASP A 12 -3.03 13.22 6.75
CA ASP A 12 -4.22 13.46 5.94
C ASP A 12 -4.09 12.82 4.55
N LEU A 13 -5.21 12.32 4.03
CA LEU A 13 -5.25 11.61 2.74
C LEU A 13 -4.91 12.52 1.54
N ASP A 14 -5.02 13.82 1.68
CA ASP A 14 -4.68 14.77 0.63
C ASP A 14 -3.19 15.21 0.68
N THR A 15 -2.42 14.61 1.60
CA THR A 15 -0.96 14.80 1.66
C THR A 15 -0.31 14.27 0.38
N PRO A 16 0.57 15.06 -0.28
CA PRO A 16 1.29 14.63 -1.47
C PRO A 16 2.21 13.44 -1.19
N VAL A 17 2.20 12.44 -2.06
CA VAL A 17 3.04 11.23 -1.93
C VAL A 17 4.52 11.59 -1.94
N LEU A 18 4.93 12.50 -2.81
CA LEU A 18 6.34 12.87 -2.94
C LEU A 18 6.90 13.64 -1.73
N SER A 19 6.05 14.07 -0.78
CA SER A 19 6.55 14.65 0.49
C SER A 19 7.28 13.65 1.39
N PHE A 20 7.13 12.35 1.11
CA PHE A 20 7.79 11.26 1.84
C PHE A 20 9.04 10.73 1.12
N PHE A 21 9.38 11.22 -0.05
CA PHE A 21 10.46 10.68 -0.86
C PHE A 21 11.41 11.78 -1.35
N ASP A 22 12.63 11.38 -1.65
CA ASP A 22 13.63 12.25 -2.26
C ASP A 22 13.27 12.47 -3.74
N VAL A 23 12.78 13.67 -4.04
CA VAL A 23 12.34 14.04 -5.38
C VAL A 23 13.49 13.98 -6.39
N ASP A 24 14.72 14.25 -5.97
CA ASP A 24 15.90 14.24 -6.84
C ASP A 24 16.31 12.80 -7.23
N LYS A 25 15.86 11.81 -6.46
CA LYS A 25 16.07 10.38 -6.74
C LYS A 25 14.89 9.71 -7.45
N THR A 26 13.78 10.43 -7.65
CA THR A 26 12.58 9.90 -8.29
C THR A 26 12.56 10.29 -9.76
N ALA A 27 12.42 9.30 -10.64
CA ALA A 27 12.36 9.57 -12.08
C ALA A 27 10.99 10.13 -12.52
N HIS A 28 11.01 10.83 -13.66
CA HIS A 28 9.79 11.34 -14.32
C HIS A 28 8.90 12.21 -13.43
N VAL A 29 9.51 13.05 -12.58
CA VAL A 29 8.76 13.98 -11.73
C VAL A 29 8.28 15.16 -12.57
N ASP A 30 6.95 15.28 -12.69
CA ASP A 30 6.23 16.37 -13.33
C ASP A 30 5.15 16.92 -12.39
N ASP A 31 4.36 17.88 -12.86
CA ASP A 31 3.29 18.48 -12.05
C ASP A 31 2.20 17.48 -11.67
N GLN A 32 1.88 16.51 -12.55
CA GLN A 32 0.91 15.46 -12.25
C GLN A 32 1.42 14.54 -11.14
N LYS A 33 2.69 14.09 -11.21
CA LYS A 33 3.27 13.25 -10.16
C LYS A 33 3.36 14.00 -8.83
N ARG A 34 3.64 15.32 -8.83
CA ARG A 34 3.62 16.15 -7.62
C ARG A 34 2.23 16.29 -7.01
N ALA A 35 1.18 16.25 -7.82
CA ALA A 35 -0.21 16.30 -7.38
C ALA A 35 -0.76 14.95 -6.86
N MET A 36 0.00 13.86 -6.98
CA MET A 36 -0.39 12.54 -6.48
C MET A 36 -0.45 12.54 -4.95
N THR A 37 -1.59 12.12 -4.38
CA THR A 37 -1.84 12.11 -2.94
C THR A 37 -2.01 10.69 -2.39
N LEU A 38 -2.00 10.54 -1.06
CA LEU A 38 -2.28 9.27 -0.39
C LEU A 38 -3.65 8.71 -0.76
N ARG A 39 -4.64 9.58 -0.97
CA ARG A 39 -5.98 9.21 -1.44
C ARG A 39 -5.91 8.51 -2.79
N HIS A 40 -5.11 9.01 -3.71
CA HIS A 40 -4.96 8.44 -5.05
C HIS A 40 -4.33 7.04 -5.00
N LEU A 41 -3.33 6.80 -4.14
CA LEU A 41 -2.77 5.47 -3.92
C LEU A 41 -3.81 4.51 -3.30
N LEU A 42 -4.53 4.94 -2.26
CA LEU A 42 -5.55 4.12 -1.59
C LEU A 42 -6.73 3.74 -2.48
N THR A 43 -7.05 4.59 -3.45
CA THR A 43 -8.12 4.33 -4.42
C THR A 43 -7.64 3.75 -5.73
N MET A 44 -6.34 3.43 -5.83
CA MET A 44 -5.69 2.93 -7.05
C MET A 44 -6.02 3.81 -8.26
N SER A 45 -5.91 5.13 -8.08
CA SER A 45 -6.15 6.15 -9.10
C SER A 45 -4.99 7.14 -9.22
N GLU A 46 -3.80 6.74 -8.84
CA GLU A 46 -2.57 7.55 -8.80
C GLU A 46 -2.11 8.05 -10.18
N GLY A 47 -2.53 7.37 -11.26
CA GLY A 47 -2.27 7.81 -12.63
C GLY A 47 -0.93 7.36 -13.21
N LEU A 48 -0.13 6.59 -12.49
CA LEU A 48 1.13 6.01 -12.99
C LEU A 48 0.88 5.06 -14.17
N ARG A 49 1.87 4.93 -15.06
CA ARG A 49 1.86 3.91 -16.11
C ARG A 49 2.06 2.54 -15.48
N TRP A 50 0.99 1.76 -15.45
CA TRP A 50 0.98 0.44 -14.85
C TRP A 50 0.05 -0.49 -15.60
N ASP A 51 0.51 -1.70 -15.91
CA ASP A 51 -0.30 -2.73 -16.55
C ASP A 51 -0.09 -4.08 -15.86
N GLU A 52 -1.10 -4.53 -15.13
CA GLU A 52 -1.21 -5.88 -14.56
C GLU A 52 -2.39 -6.66 -15.19
N ASN A 53 -3.01 -6.14 -16.25
CA ASN A 53 -4.14 -6.81 -16.92
C ASN A 53 -3.68 -7.88 -17.91
N VAL A 54 -2.39 -7.88 -18.27
CA VAL A 54 -1.78 -8.94 -19.07
C VAL A 54 -1.28 -10.08 -18.18
N PRO A 55 -1.13 -11.33 -18.71
CA PRO A 55 -0.64 -12.45 -17.92
C PRO A 55 0.69 -12.17 -17.22
N TYR A 56 0.91 -12.74 -16.03
CA TYR A 56 2.18 -12.60 -15.31
C TYR A 56 3.39 -13.20 -16.04
N THR A 57 3.17 -14.01 -17.07
CA THR A 57 4.21 -14.52 -17.98
C THR A 57 4.56 -13.53 -19.09
N ASP A 58 3.77 -12.48 -19.30
CA ASP A 58 4.04 -11.46 -20.31
C ASP A 58 5.17 -10.53 -19.81
N PRO A 59 6.21 -10.29 -20.62
CA PRO A 59 7.31 -9.40 -20.24
C PRO A 59 6.88 -7.92 -20.05
N ASN A 60 5.70 -7.54 -20.53
CA ASN A 60 5.15 -6.20 -20.36
C ASN A 60 4.30 -6.06 -19.08
N ASN A 61 4.05 -7.13 -18.33
CA ASN A 61 3.36 -7.05 -17.06
C ASN A 61 4.23 -6.28 -16.06
N THR A 62 3.75 -5.11 -15.63
CA THR A 62 4.54 -4.17 -14.82
C THR A 62 4.87 -4.74 -13.45
N PHE A 63 3.96 -5.49 -12.84
CA PHE A 63 4.23 -6.20 -11.58
C PHE A 63 5.38 -7.20 -11.73
N THR A 64 5.38 -8.00 -12.80
CA THR A 64 6.46 -8.98 -13.05
C THR A 64 7.81 -8.29 -13.24
N VAL A 65 7.84 -7.13 -13.89
CA VAL A 65 9.06 -6.33 -14.05
C VAL A 65 9.50 -5.77 -12.71
N MET A 66 8.57 -5.19 -11.92
CA MET A 66 8.84 -4.73 -10.55
C MET A 66 9.42 -5.82 -9.67
N ALA A 67 8.82 -7.02 -9.68
CA ALA A 67 9.24 -8.14 -8.83
C ALA A 67 10.68 -8.62 -9.10
N ARG A 68 11.24 -8.29 -10.27
CA ARG A 68 12.63 -8.56 -10.63
C ARG A 68 13.59 -7.43 -10.23
N SER A 69 13.07 -6.27 -9.84
CA SER A 69 13.88 -5.15 -9.36
C SER A 69 14.32 -5.37 -7.92
N LEU A 70 15.32 -4.64 -7.46
CA LEU A 70 15.77 -4.71 -6.07
C LEU A 70 14.86 -3.88 -5.16
N ASP A 71 14.43 -2.71 -5.61
CA ASP A 71 13.60 -1.78 -4.85
C ASP A 71 12.24 -1.61 -5.53
N TRP A 72 11.22 -2.27 -4.98
CA TRP A 72 9.87 -2.27 -5.54
C TRP A 72 9.15 -0.94 -5.33
N VAL A 73 9.48 -0.24 -4.24
CA VAL A 73 8.91 1.09 -3.96
C VAL A 73 9.47 2.12 -4.93
N GLN A 74 10.80 2.17 -5.06
CA GLN A 74 11.44 3.09 -6.00
C GLN A 74 11.04 2.78 -7.44
N PHE A 75 11.00 1.51 -7.83
CA PHE A 75 10.52 1.09 -9.16
C PHE A 75 9.14 1.66 -9.46
N THR A 76 8.22 1.59 -8.47
CA THR A 76 6.85 2.08 -8.64
C THR A 76 6.82 3.60 -8.76
N LEU A 77 7.56 4.31 -7.92
CA LEU A 77 7.64 5.78 -7.97
C LEU A 77 8.28 6.28 -9.27
N ASP A 78 9.19 5.51 -9.85
CA ASP A 78 9.88 5.86 -11.11
C ASP A 78 9.01 5.66 -12.36
N GLN A 79 7.82 5.05 -12.23
CA GLN A 79 6.94 4.95 -13.40
C GLN A 79 6.48 6.34 -13.86
N PRO A 80 6.49 6.64 -15.18
CA PRO A 80 5.99 7.90 -15.68
C PRO A 80 4.47 8.01 -15.48
N MET A 81 3.96 9.22 -15.46
CA MET A 81 2.52 9.46 -15.46
C MET A 81 1.91 9.01 -16.79
N ALA A 82 0.76 8.36 -16.75
CA ALA A 82 -0.06 7.98 -17.90
C ALA A 82 -1.34 8.82 -17.98
N ARG A 83 -1.75 9.41 -16.87
CA ARG A 83 -2.95 10.23 -16.74
C ARG A 83 -2.95 11.04 -15.46
N GLU A 84 -3.83 12.01 -15.38
CA GLU A 84 -4.02 12.84 -14.20
C GLU A 84 -4.49 11.98 -13.00
N PRO A 85 -3.90 12.16 -11.79
CA PRO A 85 -4.33 11.47 -10.58
C PRO A 85 -5.80 11.72 -10.25
N GLY A 86 -6.47 10.69 -9.73
CA GLY A 86 -7.88 10.74 -9.34
C GLY A 86 -8.88 10.55 -10.48
N THR A 87 -8.43 10.47 -11.75
CA THR A 87 -9.35 10.43 -12.91
C THR A 87 -9.81 9.03 -13.28
N ARG A 88 -9.05 7.98 -12.94
CA ARG A 88 -9.39 6.62 -13.32
C ARG A 88 -8.74 5.59 -12.40
N PHE A 89 -9.54 4.60 -11.98
CA PHE A 89 -9.03 3.41 -11.32
C PHE A 89 -8.14 2.60 -12.26
N ASN A 90 -6.98 2.17 -11.74
CA ASN A 90 -6.10 1.22 -12.41
C ASN A 90 -5.42 0.36 -11.34
N TYR A 91 -5.70 -0.95 -11.31
CA TYR A 91 -5.10 -1.84 -10.33
C TYR A 91 -3.58 -1.77 -10.39
N ASN A 92 -2.94 -1.52 -9.25
CA ASN A 92 -1.50 -1.32 -9.13
C ASN A 92 -1.00 -1.88 -7.80
N SER A 93 -0.36 -3.06 -7.85
CA SER A 93 0.24 -3.67 -6.66
C SER A 93 1.34 -2.81 -6.04
N GLY A 94 2.10 -2.08 -6.85
CA GLY A 94 3.14 -1.18 -6.38
C GLY A 94 2.60 -0.02 -5.52
N ALA A 95 1.38 0.46 -5.79
CA ALA A 95 0.75 1.51 -4.98
C ALA A 95 0.58 1.08 -3.51
N SER A 96 0.26 -0.20 -3.27
CA SER A 96 0.17 -0.77 -1.92
C SER A 96 1.54 -0.78 -1.21
N LEU A 97 2.62 -1.07 -1.93
CA LEU A 97 3.98 -1.06 -1.39
C LEU A 97 4.45 0.36 -1.04
N VAL A 98 4.16 1.33 -1.91
CA VAL A 98 4.43 2.76 -1.63
C VAL A 98 3.70 3.20 -0.36
N LEU A 99 2.44 2.81 -0.18
CA LEU A 99 1.68 3.08 1.06
C LEU A 99 2.31 2.41 2.28
N GLY A 100 2.83 1.19 2.16
CA GLY A 100 3.56 0.50 3.24
C GLY A 100 4.82 1.26 3.67
N GLN A 101 5.59 1.75 2.71
CA GLN A 101 6.78 2.57 2.99
C GLN A 101 6.42 3.91 3.63
N ILE A 102 5.39 4.60 3.13
CA ILE A 102 4.88 5.85 3.71
C ILE A 102 4.41 5.60 5.14
N PHE A 103 3.72 4.48 5.38
CA PHE A 103 3.25 4.12 6.71
C PHE A 103 4.41 4.02 7.71
N LEU A 104 5.48 3.32 7.35
CA LEU A 104 6.68 3.21 8.17
C LEU A 104 7.32 4.59 8.44
N GLN A 105 7.42 5.44 7.43
CA GLN A 105 8.01 6.78 7.59
C GLN A 105 7.16 7.70 8.45
N ALA A 106 5.84 7.65 8.28
CA ALA A 106 4.90 8.52 8.99
C ALA A 106 4.74 8.13 10.46
N THR A 107 4.70 6.83 10.76
CA THR A 107 4.44 6.32 12.12
C THR A 107 5.71 5.94 12.89
N GLY A 108 6.82 5.70 12.19
CA GLY A 108 8.03 5.10 12.76
C GLY A 108 7.88 3.63 13.14
N ILE A 109 6.74 3.00 12.83
CA ILE A 109 6.40 1.63 13.22
C ILE A 109 6.17 0.79 11.95
N ASP A 110 6.78 -0.38 11.87
CA ASP A 110 6.51 -1.34 10.79
C ASP A 110 5.02 -1.69 10.76
N ILE A 111 4.43 -1.73 9.54
CA ILE A 111 2.99 -1.94 9.37
C ILE A 111 2.52 -3.30 9.93
N GLU A 112 3.37 -4.33 9.92
CA GLU A 112 3.07 -5.62 10.54
C GLU A 112 2.95 -5.48 12.06
N ALA A 113 3.91 -4.83 12.72
CA ALA A 113 3.88 -4.59 14.16
C ALA A 113 2.67 -3.73 14.57
N TYR A 114 2.37 -2.70 13.79
CA TYR A 114 1.19 -1.86 14.01
C TYR A 114 -0.11 -2.65 13.83
N THR A 115 -0.20 -3.47 12.79
CA THR A 115 -1.37 -4.31 12.52
C THR A 115 -1.54 -5.38 13.61
N ALA A 116 -0.44 -5.99 14.08
CA ALA A 116 -0.46 -6.93 15.19
C ALA A 116 -1.08 -6.29 16.45
N GLN A 117 -0.66 -5.08 16.78
CA GLN A 117 -1.12 -4.38 17.99
C GLN A 117 -2.57 -3.90 17.89
N TYR A 118 -2.93 -3.27 16.77
CA TYR A 118 -4.19 -2.52 16.68
C TYR A 118 -5.31 -3.22 15.91
N LEU A 119 -5.01 -4.33 15.23
CA LEU A 119 -6.00 -5.12 14.51
C LEU A 119 -5.99 -6.58 14.96
N PHE A 120 -4.85 -7.27 14.90
CA PHE A 120 -4.81 -8.72 15.13
C PHE A 120 -5.06 -9.06 16.59
N GLN A 121 -4.38 -8.42 17.52
CA GLN A 121 -4.56 -8.66 18.96
C GLN A 121 -6.00 -8.43 19.41
N PRO A 122 -6.69 -7.31 19.06
CA PRO A 122 -8.10 -7.13 19.39
C PRO A 122 -9.03 -8.19 18.80
N LEU A 123 -8.70 -8.76 17.63
CA LEU A 123 -9.46 -9.82 16.97
C LEU A 123 -9.10 -11.22 17.45
N GLY A 124 -8.09 -11.34 18.35
CA GLY A 124 -7.57 -12.64 18.80
C GLY A 124 -6.94 -13.43 17.66
N ILE A 125 -6.22 -12.75 16.73
CA ILE A 125 -5.40 -13.33 15.69
C ILE A 125 -3.97 -13.41 16.23
N THR A 126 -3.45 -14.62 16.42
CA THR A 126 -2.13 -14.86 17.04
C THR A 126 -1.15 -15.53 16.08
N GLU A 127 -1.66 -16.19 15.04
CA GLU A 127 -0.84 -16.91 14.07
C GLU A 127 -1.05 -16.33 12.69
N TYR A 128 0.01 -15.78 12.13
CA TYR A 128 0.04 -15.22 10.78
C TYR A 128 1.48 -15.22 10.26
N GLU A 129 1.63 -15.14 8.97
CA GLU A 129 2.90 -14.91 8.29
C GLU A 129 2.75 -13.69 7.39
N TRP A 130 3.70 -12.75 7.46
CA TRP A 130 3.75 -11.62 6.55
C TRP A 130 5.11 -11.59 5.84
N LYS A 131 5.10 -11.86 4.55
CA LYS A 131 6.29 -11.85 3.72
C LYS A 131 6.94 -10.46 3.71
N ARG A 132 8.22 -10.45 3.38
CA ARG A 132 9.00 -9.22 3.23
C ARG A 132 9.45 -9.05 1.77
N THR A 133 9.50 -7.80 1.33
CA THR A 133 10.17 -7.43 0.08
C THR A 133 11.68 -7.65 0.18
N PRO A 134 12.44 -7.65 -0.93
CA PRO A 134 13.91 -7.74 -0.88
C PRO A 134 14.57 -6.69 0.02
N PHE A 135 13.97 -5.52 0.19
CA PHE A 135 14.44 -4.45 1.09
C PHE A 135 13.95 -4.59 2.54
N GLY A 136 13.25 -5.67 2.89
CA GLY A 136 12.79 -5.93 4.24
C GLY A 136 11.50 -5.22 4.67
N LEU A 137 10.86 -4.44 3.80
CA LEU A 137 9.53 -3.88 4.02
C LEU A 137 8.49 -5.02 4.05
N ALA A 138 7.47 -4.93 4.91
CA ALA A 138 6.34 -5.85 4.84
C ALA A 138 5.70 -5.78 3.45
N ASP A 139 5.46 -6.93 2.83
CA ASP A 139 4.84 -7.01 1.52
C ASP A 139 3.35 -6.71 1.63
N THR A 140 2.99 -5.44 1.41
CA THR A 140 1.63 -4.94 1.58
C THR A 140 0.72 -5.16 0.37
N GLN A 141 1.23 -5.80 -0.67
CA GLN A 141 0.45 -6.11 -1.86
C GLN A 141 -0.19 -7.53 -1.80
N GLU A 142 0.55 -8.54 -1.31
CA GLU A 142 0.07 -9.94 -1.30
C GLU A 142 0.63 -10.78 -0.15
N GLY A 143 1.57 -10.27 0.62
CA GLY A 143 2.43 -11.06 1.51
C GLY A 143 1.79 -11.58 2.79
N LEU A 144 0.54 -11.25 3.12
CA LEU A 144 -0.11 -11.64 4.37
C LEU A 144 -0.85 -12.97 4.26
N PHE A 145 -0.48 -13.94 5.12
CA PHE A 145 -1.13 -15.24 5.24
C PHE A 145 -1.84 -15.35 6.58
N LEU A 146 -3.11 -15.73 6.53
CA LEU A 146 -3.98 -15.92 7.69
C LEU A 146 -4.71 -17.25 7.61
N SER A 147 -5.14 -17.80 8.74
CA SER A 147 -6.10 -18.88 8.73
C SER A 147 -7.44 -18.40 8.15
N THR A 148 -8.21 -19.31 7.55
CA THR A 148 -9.56 -19.00 7.03
C THR A 148 -10.47 -18.40 8.11
N ARG A 149 -10.32 -18.87 9.36
CA ARG A 149 -11.09 -18.35 10.51
C ARG A 149 -10.70 -16.91 10.83
N ASP A 150 -9.43 -16.57 10.78
CA ASP A 150 -8.93 -15.22 11.06
C ASP A 150 -9.27 -14.25 9.95
N LEU A 151 -9.23 -14.70 8.69
CA LEU A 151 -9.75 -13.92 7.58
C LEU A 151 -11.25 -13.62 7.74
N ALA A 152 -12.04 -14.61 8.22
CA ALA A 152 -13.46 -14.41 8.52
C ALA A 152 -13.69 -13.36 9.63
N LYS A 153 -12.82 -13.26 10.63
CA LYS A 153 -12.91 -12.20 11.66
C LYS A 153 -12.75 -10.81 11.04
N ILE A 154 -11.81 -10.64 10.11
CA ILE A 154 -11.61 -9.38 9.40
C ILE A 154 -12.85 -9.06 8.54
N ALA A 155 -13.37 -10.03 7.79
CA ALA A 155 -14.59 -9.84 7.01
C ALA A 155 -15.78 -9.46 7.89
N TYR A 156 -15.93 -10.10 9.06
CA TYR A 156 -16.97 -9.76 10.03
C TYR A 156 -16.80 -8.34 10.59
N LEU A 157 -15.57 -7.91 10.86
CA LEU A 157 -15.30 -6.52 11.28
C LEU A 157 -15.78 -5.51 10.22
N TYR A 158 -15.55 -5.78 8.93
CA TYR A 158 -16.09 -4.96 7.84
C TYR A 158 -17.62 -4.96 7.81
N LEU A 159 -18.24 -6.13 7.96
CA LEU A 159 -19.71 -6.27 8.03
C LEU A 159 -20.30 -5.45 9.19
N GLN A 160 -19.60 -5.40 10.32
CA GLN A 160 -19.98 -4.62 11.51
C GLN A 160 -19.50 -3.16 11.47
N LYS A 161 -19.09 -2.65 10.29
CA LYS A 161 -18.64 -1.26 10.10
C LYS A 161 -17.52 -0.85 11.06
N GLY A 162 -16.57 -1.74 11.30
CA GLY A 162 -15.41 -1.52 12.14
C GLY A 162 -15.66 -1.78 13.64
N ARG A 163 -16.82 -2.30 14.02
CA ARG A 163 -17.13 -2.60 15.43
C ARG A 163 -16.82 -4.05 15.77
N TRP A 164 -16.12 -4.26 16.89
CA TRP A 164 -15.78 -5.57 17.42
C TRP A 164 -16.14 -5.65 18.89
N ASN A 165 -16.89 -6.70 19.33
CA ASN A 165 -17.33 -6.89 20.71
C ASN A 165 -17.98 -5.63 21.30
N GLN A 166 -18.89 -5.00 20.57
CA GLN A 166 -19.65 -3.80 20.95
C GLN A 166 -18.80 -2.52 21.15
N LYS A 167 -17.56 -2.53 20.72
CA LYS A 167 -16.64 -1.39 20.73
C LYS A 167 -16.36 -0.90 19.32
#